data_4c5099e3f2e5e57ebc02dc5700b24fc9
#
_entry.id   4c5099e3f2e5e57ebc02dc5700b24fc9
#
_cell.length_a   1.000
_cell.length_b   1.000
_cell.length_c   1.000
_cell.angle_alpha   90.00
_cell.angle_beta   90.00
_cell.angle_gamma   90.00
#
_symmetry.space_group_name_H-M   'P 1'
#
loop_
_entity.id
_entity.type
_entity.pdbx_description
1 polymer ?
#
loop_
_entity_poly.entity_id
_entity_poly.type
_entity_poly.pdbx_seq_one_letter_code
_entity_poly.pdbx_strand_id
1 'polypeptide(L)'
;MQCEETLTGFKYIGDKINKYEASGEQEFVIGYEESYGYLVGTHARDKDAVVSSMLICQMAAYYHNQGKTLVDALEDIYAEYGYYLDHLDSFVLKGKDGAEKINDLMVYFRDKGLDLFDGLQEVIDYSKGIADLPKENVLKFIWKNGSWMAVRPSGTEPKIKVYYSVQADTREESKAKLAEYKSVIDAIIK
;
A
#
# COMPACT_ATOMS: atom_id res chain seq x y z
N MET A 1 -3.11 -17.81 9.07
CA MET A 1 -3.96 -16.73 8.50
C MET A 1 -3.41 -16.42 7.12
N GLN A 2 -4.27 -16.33 6.10
CA GLN A 2 -3.87 -15.94 4.73
C GLN A 2 -4.06 -14.43 4.59
N CYS A 3 -3.11 -13.76 3.90
CA CYS A 3 -3.23 -12.35 3.54
C CYS A 3 -3.43 -12.25 2.02
N GLU A 4 -4.36 -11.40 1.59
CA GLU A 4 -4.61 -11.12 0.18
C GLU A 4 -4.47 -9.63 -0.08
N GLU A 5 -3.92 -9.28 -1.23
CA GLU A 5 -3.83 -7.89 -1.70
C GLU A 5 -4.97 -7.60 -2.67
N THR A 6 -5.49 -6.38 -2.61
CA THR A 6 -6.50 -5.88 -3.57
C THR A 6 -6.02 -4.57 -4.20
N LEU A 7 -6.67 -4.15 -5.26
CA LEU A 7 -6.52 -2.79 -5.77
C LEU A 7 -7.07 -1.77 -4.78
N THR A 8 -6.65 -0.50 -4.92
CA THR A 8 -7.11 0.59 -4.06
C THR A 8 -8.61 0.81 -4.17
N GLY A 9 -9.28 0.78 -3.03
CA GLY A 9 -10.71 1.01 -2.89
C GLY A 9 -11.40 -0.10 -2.11
N PHE A 10 -12.05 0.25 -1.01
CA PHE A 10 -12.67 -0.70 -0.09
C PHE A 10 -13.71 -1.61 -0.75
N LYS A 11 -14.29 -1.18 -1.88
CA LYS A 11 -15.18 -2.02 -2.71
C LYS A 11 -14.59 -3.38 -3.09
N TYR A 12 -13.27 -3.46 -3.29
CA TYR A 12 -12.59 -4.71 -3.61
C TYR A 12 -12.46 -5.63 -2.40
N ILE A 13 -12.26 -5.06 -1.22
CA ILE A 13 -12.31 -5.81 0.05
C ILE A 13 -13.74 -6.31 0.28
N GLY A 14 -14.76 -5.45 0.08
CA GLY A 14 -16.16 -5.84 0.17
C GLY A 14 -16.55 -6.97 -0.80
N ASP A 15 -16.01 -6.96 -2.04
CA ASP A 15 -16.21 -8.04 -3.02
C ASP A 15 -15.57 -9.36 -2.54
N LYS A 16 -14.38 -9.31 -1.94
CA LYS A 16 -13.75 -10.51 -1.34
C LYS A 16 -14.61 -11.09 -0.21
N ILE A 17 -15.15 -10.25 0.67
CA ILE A 17 -16.08 -10.71 1.72
C ILE A 17 -17.27 -11.45 1.13
N ASN A 18 -17.90 -10.88 0.09
CA ASN A 18 -19.03 -11.52 -0.58
C ASN A 18 -18.66 -12.89 -1.20
N LYS A 19 -17.47 -12.98 -1.79
CA LYS A 19 -16.97 -14.25 -2.37
C LYS A 19 -16.73 -15.30 -1.29
N TYR A 20 -16.14 -14.92 -0.15
CA TYR A 20 -15.91 -15.85 0.97
C TYR A 20 -17.22 -16.32 1.61
N GLU A 21 -18.19 -15.44 1.81
CA GLU A 21 -19.50 -15.82 2.32
C GLU A 21 -20.25 -16.74 1.34
N ALA A 22 -20.13 -16.52 0.04
CA ALA A 22 -20.78 -17.36 -0.97
C ALA A 22 -20.13 -18.74 -1.11
N SER A 23 -18.81 -18.84 -1.02
CA SER A 23 -18.08 -20.12 -1.16
C SER A 23 -18.03 -20.92 0.12
N GLY A 24 -17.98 -20.26 1.29
CA GLY A 24 -17.75 -20.88 2.59
C GLY A 24 -16.34 -21.46 2.77
N GLU A 25 -15.42 -21.19 1.84
CA GLU A 25 -14.06 -21.74 1.88
C GLU A 25 -13.13 -20.95 2.80
N GLN A 26 -13.42 -19.69 3.03
CA GLN A 26 -12.60 -18.78 3.83
C GLN A 26 -13.47 -17.89 4.72
N GLU A 27 -12.91 -17.46 5.84
CA GLU A 27 -13.52 -16.51 6.76
C GLU A 27 -12.76 -15.19 6.71
N PHE A 28 -13.49 -14.07 6.50
CA PHE A 28 -12.92 -12.74 6.55
C PHE A 28 -12.73 -12.32 8.01
N VAL A 29 -11.52 -11.91 8.36
CA VAL A 29 -11.17 -11.45 9.71
C VAL A 29 -11.07 -9.93 9.76
N ILE A 30 -10.19 -9.35 8.92
CA ILE A 30 -9.92 -7.91 8.88
C ILE A 30 -9.51 -7.49 7.46
N GLY A 31 -9.94 -6.31 7.05
CA GLY A 31 -9.45 -5.63 5.85
C GLY A 31 -9.14 -4.17 6.16
N TYR A 32 -8.15 -3.62 5.46
CA TYR A 32 -7.75 -2.22 5.66
C TYR A 32 -7.15 -1.61 4.39
N GLU A 33 -7.15 -0.30 4.36
CA GLU A 33 -6.47 0.51 3.34
C GLU A 33 -5.32 1.29 3.97
N GLU A 34 -4.35 1.67 3.15
CA GLU A 34 -3.23 2.53 3.55
C GLU A 34 -3.69 3.90 4.07
N SER A 35 -4.91 4.32 3.73
CA SER A 35 -5.54 5.57 4.14
C SER A 35 -6.30 5.47 5.47
N TYR A 36 -5.92 4.53 6.34
CA TYR A 36 -6.45 4.35 7.71
C TYR A 36 -7.92 3.93 7.78
N GLY A 37 -8.44 3.31 6.74
CA GLY A 37 -9.78 2.71 6.75
C GLY A 37 -9.73 1.24 7.11
N TYR A 38 -10.48 0.81 8.12
CA TYR A 38 -10.48 -0.57 8.63
C TYR A 38 -11.90 -1.12 8.69
N LEU A 39 -12.02 -2.43 8.48
CA LEU A 39 -13.22 -3.21 8.77
C LEU A 39 -12.80 -4.52 9.44
N VAL A 40 -13.45 -4.87 10.54
CA VAL A 40 -13.29 -6.15 11.23
C VAL A 40 -14.63 -6.86 11.28
N GLY A 41 -14.66 -8.13 10.84
CA GLY A 41 -15.90 -8.88 10.69
C GLY A 41 -16.69 -8.54 9.43
N THR A 42 -17.85 -9.15 9.27
CA THR A 42 -18.62 -9.15 8.00
C THR A 42 -19.93 -8.37 8.06
N HIS A 43 -20.14 -7.56 9.11
CA HIS A 43 -21.38 -6.79 9.32
C HIS A 43 -21.56 -5.61 8.33
N ALA A 44 -20.47 -5.19 7.67
CA ALA A 44 -20.46 -4.13 6.67
C ALA A 44 -19.64 -4.54 5.44
N ARG A 45 -19.61 -3.68 4.40
CA ARG A 45 -18.83 -3.85 3.17
C ARG A 45 -17.95 -2.64 2.89
N ASP A 46 -17.83 -1.78 3.86
CA ASP A 46 -16.97 -0.59 3.83
C ASP A 46 -16.37 -0.37 5.22
N LYS A 47 -15.44 0.55 5.32
CA LYS A 47 -14.74 0.93 6.54
C LYS A 47 -15.71 1.24 7.69
N ASP A 48 -15.40 0.77 8.88
CA ASP A 48 -16.17 1.05 10.09
C ASP A 48 -15.28 1.68 11.16
N ALA A 49 -15.43 3.00 11.31
CA ALA A 49 -14.68 3.78 12.29
C ALA A 49 -15.11 3.48 13.73
N VAL A 50 -16.36 3.04 13.95
CA VAL A 50 -16.88 2.76 15.30
C VAL A 50 -16.21 1.50 15.85
N VAL A 51 -16.25 0.41 15.09
CA VAL A 51 -15.59 -0.87 15.47
C VAL A 51 -14.09 -0.65 15.58
N SER A 52 -13.48 0.08 14.64
CA SER A 52 -12.04 0.37 14.67
C SER A 52 -11.63 1.13 15.94
N SER A 53 -12.40 2.16 16.32
CA SER A 53 -12.15 2.93 17.54
C SER A 53 -12.27 2.07 18.80
N MET A 54 -13.28 1.21 18.86
CA MET A 54 -13.46 0.26 19.98
C MET A 54 -12.25 -0.67 20.09
N LEU A 55 -11.81 -1.26 18.98
CA LEU A 55 -10.66 -2.19 18.95
C LEU A 55 -9.37 -1.51 19.36
N ILE A 56 -9.12 -0.27 18.89
CA ILE A 56 -7.93 0.51 19.30
C ILE A 56 -7.95 0.76 20.81
N CYS A 57 -9.10 1.11 21.39
CA CYS A 57 -9.23 1.28 22.84
C CYS A 57 -8.99 -0.04 23.59
N GLN A 58 -9.49 -1.16 23.08
CA GLN A 58 -9.23 -2.48 23.67
C GLN A 58 -7.75 -2.87 23.58
N MET A 59 -7.10 -2.63 22.44
CA MET A 59 -5.65 -2.82 22.29
C MET A 59 -4.86 -1.97 23.29
N ALA A 60 -5.22 -0.70 23.43
CA ALA A 60 -4.55 0.19 24.37
C ALA A 60 -4.69 -0.31 25.82
N ALA A 61 -5.88 -0.75 26.22
CA ALA A 61 -6.12 -1.33 27.53
C ALA A 61 -5.36 -2.64 27.75
N TYR A 62 -5.31 -3.50 26.73
CA TYR A 62 -4.57 -4.77 26.77
C TYR A 62 -3.08 -4.54 27.02
N TYR A 63 -2.44 -3.65 26.25
CA TYR A 63 -1.02 -3.34 26.42
C TYR A 63 -0.73 -2.55 27.69
N HIS A 64 -1.64 -1.64 28.10
CA HIS A 64 -1.52 -0.92 29.37
C HIS A 64 -1.47 -1.88 30.57
N ASN A 65 -2.27 -2.93 30.58
CA ASN A 65 -2.23 -3.95 31.64
C ASN A 65 -0.91 -4.74 31.67
N GLN A 66 -0.12 -4.68 30.62
CA GLN A 66 1.24 -5.24 30.54
C GLN A 66 2.35 -4.20 30.79
N GLY A 67 1.99 -2.98 31.18
CA GLY A 67 2.91 -1.87 31.40
C GLY A 67 3.48 -1.27 30.09
N LYS A 68 2.80 -1.47 28.96
CA LYS A 68 3.21 -0.99 27.63
C LYS A 68 2.22 0.00 27.04
N THR A 69 2.72 0.92 26.24
CA THR A 69 1.92 1.75 25.34
C THR A 69 1.74 1.05 23.98
N LEU A 70 0.85 1.59 23.12
CA LEU A 70 0.76 1.11 21.72
C LEU A 70 2.04 1.40 20.92
N VAL A 71 2.80 2.43 21.30
CA VAL A 71 4.11 2.74 20.68
C VAL A 71 5.13 1.65 21.06
N ASP A 72 5.17 1.24 22.34
CA ASP A 72 6.04 0.15 22.76
C ASP A 72 5.70 -1.17 22.05
N ALA A 73 4.40 -1.46 21.88
CA ALA A 73 3.94 -2.63 21.13
C ALA A 73 4.35 -2.59 19.64
N LEU A 74 4.33 -1.40 19.03
CA LEU A 74 4.81 -1.22 17.65
C LEU A 74 6.34 -1.42 17.55
N GLU A 75 7.10 -0.94 18.54
CA GLU A 75 8.55 -1.19 18.58
C GLU A 75 8.87 -2.68 18.74
N ASP A 76 8.09 -3.41 19.53
CA ASP A 76 8.24 -4.88 19.64
C ASP A 76 8.02 -5.57 18.28
N ILE A 77 7.01 -5.13 17.51
CA ILE A 77 6.72 -5.65 16.16
C ILE A 77 7.90 -5.34 15.23
N TYR A 78 8.43 -4.14 15.26
CA TYR A 78 9.62 -3.79 14.46
C TYR A 78 10.85 -4.60 14.85
N ALA A 79 11.05 -4.85 16.15
CA ALA A 79 12.17 -5.67 16.62
C ALA A 79 12.06 -7.14 16.18
N GLU A 80 10.84 -7.66 16.06
CA GLU A 80 10.58 -9.05 15.66
C GLU A 80 10.60 -9.25 14.13
N TYR A 81 10.02 -8.31 13.37
CA TYR A 81 9.76 -8.48 11.93
C TYR A 81 10.60 -7.56 11.02
N GLY A 82 11.39 -6.65 11.59
CA GLY A 82 12.11 -5.60 10.86
C GLY A 82 11.34 -4.28 10.76
N TYR A 83 12.02 -3.26 10.30
CA TYR A 83 11.46 -1.91 10.19
C TYR A 83 10.81 -1.71 8.83
N TYR A 84 9.50 -1.47 8.84
CA TYR A 84 8.70 -1.11 7.66
C TYR A 84 8.37 0.37 7.72
N LEU A 85 8.67 1.09 6.63
CA LEU A 85 8.39 2.51 6.51
C LEU A 85 7.55 2.75 5.27
N ASP A 86 6.28 3.05 5.49
CA ASP A 86 5.34 3.40 4.43
C ASP A 86 5.32 4.91 4.20
N HIS A 87 5.22 5.32 2.93
CA HIS A 87 5.13 6.72 2.54
C HIS A 87 4.31 6.87 1.26
N LEU A 88 3.65 8.03 1.11
CA LEU A 88 2.90 8.40 -0.08
C LEU A 88 3.34 9.78 -0.56
N ASP A 89 3.79 9.86 -1.81
CA ASP A 89 3.94 11.11 -2.54
C ASP A 89 2.78 11.30 -3.52
N SER A 90 2.31 12.53 -3.64
CA SER A 90 1.27 12.92 -4.58
C SER A 90 1.73 14.12 -5.40
N PHE A 91 1.96 13.90 -6.69
CA PHE A 91 2.42 14.92 -7.62
C PHE A 91 1.24 15.44 -8.44
N VAL A 92 0.96 16.74 -8.32
CA VAL A 92 -0.10 17.41 -9.09
C VAL A 92 0.52 18.04 -10.32
N LEU A 93 0.15 17.55 -11.50
CA LEU A 93 0.60 18.07 -12.80
C LEU A 93 -0.49 18.98 -13.37
N LYS A 94 -0.43 20.27 -13.03
CA LYS A 94 -1.44 21.25 -13.42
C LYS A 94 -1.36 21.58 -14.93
N GLY A 95 -2.50 22.03 -15.48
CA GLY A 95 -2.60 22.51 -16.85
C GLY A 95 -3.25 21.51 -17.80
N LYS A 96 -3.48 21.96 -19.04
CA LYS A 96 -4.12 21.15 -20.10
C LYS A 96 -3.29 19.92 -20.45
N ASP A 97 -1.97 20.03 -20.35
CA ASP A 97 -1.02 18.98 -20.69
C ASP A 97 -0.71 18.03 -19.52
N GLY A 98 -1.31 18.29 -18.33
CA GLY A 98 -1.04 17.49 -17.13
C GLY A 98 -1.43 16.03 -17.27
N ALA A 99 -2.57 15.75 -17.89
CA ALA A 99 -3.01 14.37 -18.14
C ALA A 99 -2.12 13.65 -19.17
N GLU A 100 -1.66 14.34 -20.20
CA GLU A 100 -0.74 13.80 -21.20
C GLU A 100 0.62 13.46 -20.55
N LYS A 101 1.19 14.37 -19.78
CA LYS A 101 2.41 14.12 -19.01
C LYS A 101 2.31 12.93 -18.06
N ILE A 102 1.14 12.74 -17.40
CA ILE A 102 0.91 11.57 -16.55
C ILE A 102 0.95 10.28 -17.37
N ASN A 103 0.33 10.27 -18.55
CA ASN A 103 0.38 9.12 -19.45
C ASN A 103 1.80 8.83 -19.93
N ASP A 104 2.55 9.85 -20.31
CA ASP A 104 3.96 9.72 -20.72
C ASP A 104 4.83 9.18 -19.59
N LEU A 105 4.60 9.63 -18.35
CA LEU A 105 5.28 9.09 -17.17
C LEU A 105 4.96 7.61 -16.95
N MET A 106 3.70 7.20 -17.11
CA MET A 106 3.33 5.79 -16.99
C MET A 106 3.93 4.92 -18.09
N VAL A 107 4.06 5.45 -19.30
CA VAL A 107 4.80 4.78 -20.39
C VAL A 107 6.28 4.67 -20.01
N TYR A 108 6.91 5.75 -19.60
CA TYR A 108 8.30 5.77 -19.15
C TYR A 108 8.58 4.74 -18.06
N PHE A 109 7.75 4.67 -17.01
CA PHE A 109 7.90 3.70 -15.93
C PHE A 109 7.76 2.24 -16.43
N ARG A 110 6.89 1.97 -17.40
CA ARG A 110 6.75 0.65 -18.03
C ARG A 110 7.98 0.28 -18.84
N ASP A 111 8.48 1.22 -19.65
CA ASP A 111 9.63 0.99 -20.52
C ASP A 111 10.93 0.77 -19.74
N LYS A 112 11.09 1.50 -18.63
CA LYS A 112 12.21 1.30 -17.71
C LYS A 112 12.15 -0.05 -17.01
N GLY A 113 10.97 -0.47 -16.56
CA GLY A 113 10.79 -1.76 -15.92
C GLY A 113 11.79 -2.00 -14.79
N LEU A 114 12.56 -3.08 -14.89
CA LEU A 114 13.59 -3.44 -13.91
C LEU A 114 14.81 -2.49 -13.91
N ASP A 115 15.00 -1.71 -14.96
CA ASP A 115 16.11 -0.74 -15.07
C ASP A 115 15.81 0.59 -14.37
N LEU A 116 14.65 0.71 -13.70
CA LEU A 116 14.27 1.93 -12.99
C LEU A 116 15.11 2.15 -11.73
N PHE A 117 15.41 1.06 -11.02
CA PHE A 117 16.23 1.05 -9.81
C PHE A 117 17.12 -0.18 -9.75
N ASP A 118 18.26 -0.05 -9.12
CA ASP A 118 19.10 -1.19 -8.78
C ASP A 118 18.41 -2.12 -7.78
N GLY A 119 18.62 -3.41 -7.94
CA GLY A 119 18.14 -4.45 -7.02
C GLY A 119 16.66 -4.78 -7.12
N LEU A 120 15.92 -4.24 -8.10
CA LEU A 120 14.57 -4.70 -8.40
C LEU A 120 14.57 -6.18 -8.78
N GLN A 121 13.56 -6.90 -8.29
CA GLN A 121 13.34 -8.30 -8.61
C GLN A 121 12.20 -8.49 -9.60
N GLU A 122 11.14 -7.69 -9.45
CA GLU A 122 9.91 -7.87 -10.22
C GLU A 122 9.23 -6.52 -10.49
N VAL A 123 8.55 -6.44 -11.64
CA VAL A 123 7.63 -5.35 -11.97
C VAL A 123 6.30 -5.94 -12.38
N ILE A 124 5.25 -5.58 -11.65
CA ILE A 124 3.89 -6.03 -11.88
C ILE A 124 3.11 -4.91 -12.58
N ASP A 125 2.60 -5.17 -13.78
CA ASP A 125 1.74 -4.25 -14.52
C ASP A 125 0.27 -4.73 -14.46
N TYR A 126 -0.50 -4.08 -13.61
CA TYR A 126 -1.92 -4.41 -13.41
C TYR A 126 -2.80 -4.08 -14.62
N SER A 127 -2.31 -3.31 -15.61
CA SER A 127 -3.06 -3.06 -16.85
C SER A 127 -3.24 -4.33 -17.70
N LYS A 128 -2.40 -5.33 -17.48
CA LYS A 128 -2.47 -6.64 -18.17
C LYS A 128 -3.51 -7.57 -17.57
N GLY A 129 -3.95 -7.28 -16.35
CA GLY A 129 -4.79 -8.16 -15.53
C GLY A 129 -3.95 -9.18 -14.77
N ILE A 130 -4.17 -9.29 -13.47
CA ILE A 130 -3.43 -10.18 -12.57
C ILE A 130 -4.43 -10.94 -11.71
N ALA A 131 -4.36 -12.26 -11.78
CA ALA A 131 -5.29 -13.15 -11.10
C ALA A 131 -6.76 -12.74 -11.36
N ASP A 132 -7.56 -12.57 -10.31
CA ASP A 132 -8.96 -12.15 -10.38
C ASP A 132 -9.14 -10.61 -10.20
N LEU A 133 -8.03 -9.85 -10.18
CA LEU A 133 -8.08 -8.40 -10.07
C LEU A 133 -8.46 -7.75 -11.40
N PRO A 134 -9.29 -6.70 -11.39
CA PRO A 134 -9.60 -5.95 -12.60
C PRO A 134 -8.36 -5.24 -13.15
N LYS A 135 -8.40 -4.93 -14.45
CA LYS A 135 -7.31 -4.18 -15.08
C LYS A 135 -7.31 -2.73 -14.62
N GLU A 136 -6.19 -2.29 -14.12
CA GLU A 136 -5.97 -0.91 -13.63
C GLU A 136 -4.62 -0.37 -14.09
N ASN A 137 -4.53 0.94 -14.31
CA ASN A 137 -3.28 1.59 -14.69
C ASN A 137 -2.36 1.78 -13.47
N VAL A 138 -1.83 0.67 -12.95
CA VAL A 138 -0.95 0.61 -11.79
C VAL A 138 0.27 -0.21 -12.13
N LEU A 139 1.44 0.26 -11.69
CA LEU A 139 2.71 -0.47 -11.73
C LEU A 139 3.20 -0.69 -10.30
N LYS A 140 3.60 -1.91 -9.95
CA LYS A 140 4.23 -2.23 -8.67
C LYS A 140 5.64 -2.75 -8.93
N PHE A 141 6.63 -2.14 -8.32
CA PHE A 141 8.04 -2.48 -8.37
C PHE A 141 8.42 -3.13 -7.06
N ILE A 142 9.05 -4.29 -7.11
CA ILE A 142 9.36 -5.10 -5.92
C ILE A 142 10.86 -5.36 -5.87
N TRP A 143 11.48 -5.11 -4.73
CA TRP A 143 12.88 -5.39 -4.45
C TRP A 143 13.06 -6.76 -3.80
N LYS A 144 14.26 -7.32 -3.89
CA LYS A 144 14.63 -8.61 -3.30
C LYS A 144 14.45 -8.70 -1.78
N ASN A 145 14.52 -7.57 -1.09
CA ASN A 145 14.34 -7.49 0.37
C ASN A 145 12.88 -7.37 0.80
N GLY A 146 11.91 -7.43 -0.12
CA GLY A 146 10.50 -7.27 0.18
C GLY A 146 9.99 -5.82 0.15
N SER A 147 10.86 -4.81 0.03
CA SER A 147 10.43 -3.44 -0.24
C SER A 147 9.66 -3.36 -1.55
N TRP A 148 8.69 -2.45 -1.63
CA TRP A 148 7.97 -2.22 -2.87
C TRP A 148 7.59 -0.74 -3.07
N MET A 149 7.36 -0.39 -4.31
CA MET A 149 6.83 0.91 -4.72
C MET A 149 5.70 0.69 -5.73
N ALA A 150 4.61 1.43 -5.60
CA ALA A 150 3.54 1.40 -6.59
C ALA A 150 3.29 2.80 -7.16
N VAL A 151 3.15 2.88 -8.48
CA VAL A 151 2.87 4.12 -9.20
C VAL A 151 1.48 4.03 -9.81
N ARG A 152 0.63 5.03 -9.54
CA ARG A 152 -0.75 5.07 -9.98
C ARG A 152 -1.20 6.48 -10.32
N PRO A 153 -1.75 6.75 -11.52
CA PRO A 153 -2.45 7.99 -11.79
C PRO A 153 -3.77 8.06 -11.03
N SER A 154 -4.20 9.26 -10.67
CA SER A 154 -5.54 9.49 -10.15
C SER A 154 -6.55 9.41 -11.28
N GLY A 155 -7.70 8.74 -11.04
CA GLY A 155 -8.78 8.68 -12.03
C GLY A 155 -9.62 9.97 -12.14
N THR A 156 -9.52 10.89 -11.17
CA THR A 156 -10.40 12.06 -11.06
C THR A 156 -9.68 13.40 -11.11
N GLU A 157 -8.38 13.40 -10.89
CA GLU A 157 -7.57 14.62 -10.79
C GLU A 157 -6.24 14.44 -11.56
N PRO A 158 -5.64 15.52 -12.08
CA PRO A 158 -4.35 15.46 -12.77
C PRO A 158 -3.20 15.24 -11.76
N LYS A 159 -3.19 14.06 -11.17
CA LYS A 159 -2.23 13.63 -10.15
C LYS A 159 -1.65 12.27 -10.48
N ILE A 160 -0.39 12.07 -10.14
CA ILE A 160 0.24 10.76 -10.04
C ILE A 160 0.63 10.52 -8.58
N LYS A 161 0.29 9.36 -8.06
CA LYS A 161 0.60 8.94 -6.71
C LYS A 161 1.68 7.87 -6.74
N VAL A 162 2.62 7.97 -5.82
CA VAL A 162 3.68 6.99 -5.63
C VAL A 162 3.64 6.53 -4.17
N TYR A 163 3.34 5.27 -3.99
CA TYR A 163 3.29 4.59 -2.70
C TYR A 163 4.61 3.85 -2.49
N TYR A 164 5.17 3.93 -1.31
CA TYR A 164 6.39 3.25 -0.93
C TYR A 164 6.14 2.41 0.31
N SER A 165 6.69 1.21 0.35
CA SER A 165 6.84 0.41 1.55
C SER A 165 8.27 -0.10 1.58
N VAL A 166 9.05 0.45 2.50
CA VAL A 166 10.50 0.19 2.58
C VAL A 166 10.79 -0.66 3.79
N GLN A 167 11.35 -1.84 3.55
CA GLN A 167 11.81 -2.76 4.59
C GLN A 167 13.32 -2.65 4.79
N ALA A 168 13.77 -2.59 6.06
CA ALA A 168 15.18 -2.61 6.44
C ALA A 168 15.35 -3.19 7.85
N ASP A 169 16.62 -3.49 8.21
CA ASP A 169 16.96 -4.02 9.53
C ASP A 169 16.94 -2.92 10.62
N THR A 170 17.08 -1.65 10.23
CA THR A 170 17.02 -0.51 11.13
C THR A 170 16.12 0.60 10.61
N ARG A 171 15.64 1.44 11.53
CA ARG A 171 14.82 2.62 11.22
C ARG A 171 15.59 3.64 10.38
N GLU A 172 16.86 3.82 10.65
CA GLU A 172 17.74 4.73 9.93
C GLU A 172 17.96 4.26 8.50
N GLU A 173 18.16 2.97 8.28
CA GLU A 173 18.26 2.39 6.95
C GLU A 173 16.97 2.52 6.16
N SER A 174 15.80 2.26 6.77
CA SER A 174 14.52 2.40 6.06
C SER A 174 14.29 3.84 5.60
N LYS A 175 14.65 4.84 6.44
CA LYS A 175 14.60 6.26 6.07
C LYS A 175 15.59 6.62 4.95
N ALA A 176 16.81 6.11 5.01
CA ALA A 176 17.82 6.37 3.98
C ALA A 176 17.40 5.80 2.61
N LYS A 177 16.91 4.56 2.58
CA LYS A 177 16.39 3.93 1.35
C LYS A 177 15.17 4.66 0.80
N LEU A 178 14.24 5.07 1.67
CA LEU A 178 13.09 5.87 1.23
C LEU A 178 13.54 7.18 0.59
N ALA A 179 14.50 7.88 1.19
CA ALA A 179 15.04 9.12 0.64
C ALA A 179 15.70 8.92 -0.73
N GLU A 180 16.43 7.82 -0.91
CA GLU A 180 17.02 7.42 -2.18
C GLU A 180 15.95 7.20 -3.26
N TYR A 181 14.93 6.36 -2.97
CA TYR A 181 13.85 6.09 -3.92
C TYR A 181 13.08 7.35 -4.29
N LYS A 182 12.76 8.20 -3.32
CA LYS A 182 12.11 9.50 -3.56
C LYS A 182 12.96 10.42 -4.44
N SER A 183 14.26 10.47 -4.23
CA SER A 183 15.17 11.30 -5.04
C SER A 183 15.12 10.92 -6.52
N VAL A 184 15.10 9.62 -6.83
CA VAL A 184 14.97 9.13 -8.22
C VAL A 184 13.61 9.50 -8.81
N ILE A 185 12.53 9.29 -8.08
CA ILE A 185 11.17 9.61 -8.54
C ILE A 185 10.99 11.13 -8.74
N ASP A 186 11.51 11.93 -7.81
CA ASP A 186 11.49 13.40 -7.92
C ASP A 186 12.22 13.89 -9.17
N ALA A 187 13.36 13.30 -9.52
CA ALA A 187 14.12 13.65 -10.70
C ALA A 187 13.41 13.26 -12.03
N ILE A 188 12.52 12.27 -11.99
CA ILE A 188 11.74 11.82 -13.15
C ILE A 188 10.48 12.67 -13.34
N ILE A 189 9.79 13.01 -12.24
CA ILE A 189 8.47 13.65 -12.30
C ILE A 189 8.55 15.18 -12.34
N LYS A 190 9.54 15.78 -11.70
CA LYS A 190 9.75 17.24 -11.63
C LYS A 190 10.59 17.77 -12.79
#